data_5506b75d39008840a76ba1f11a91c77f
#
_entry.id   5506b75d39008840a76ba1f11a91c77f
#
_cell.length_a   1.000
_cell.length_b   1.000
_cell.length_c   1.000
_cell.angle_alpha   90.00
_cell.angle_beta   90.00
_cell.angle_gamma   90.00
#
_symmetry.space_group_name_H-M   'P 1'
#
loop_
_entity.id
_entity.type
_entity.pdbx_description
1 polymer ?
#
loop_
_entity_poly.entity_id
_entity_poly.type
_entity_poly.pdbx_seq_one_letter_code
_entity_poly.pdbx_strand_id
1 'polypeptide(L)'
;MFDTQTDSKFQLALIEEAMSNFHRYFFIMPTLARWELEMHRRAEAGKPLTAEIMCNVCADYFAEGYGEDVVFDRDQIGITWAQFQHMYMNFYVYNYATGISAAHALVNGIQHGGQEEVDRYLKFISAGSSLYPLDALKMAGVDMTSPEPVDKAFEAMARYVDRLEELVETHQI
;
A
#
# COMPACT_ATOMS: atom_id res chain seq x y z
N MET A 1 -1.79 17.79 9.69
CA MET A 1 -3.07 18.23 9.07
C MET A 1 -4.26 17.62 9.80
N PHE A 2 -4.23 16.31 10.01
CA PHE A 2 -5.29 15.58 10.72
C PHE A 2 -5.54 16.09 12.14
N ASP A 3 -4.50 16.20 12.97
CA ASP A 3 -4.60 16.63 14.38
C ASP A 3 -4.99 18.11 14.58
N THR A 4 -5.00 18.89 13.51
CA THR A 4 -5.32 20.32 13.57
C THR A 4 -6.74 20.64 13.13
N GLN A 5 -7.48 19.65 12.60
CA GLN A 5 -8.86 19.83 12.16
C GLN A 5 -9.83 19.62 13.32
N THR A 6 -10.79 20.51 13.44
CA THR A 6 -11.86 20.44 14.44
C THR A 6 -13.21 20.01 13.86
N ASP A 7 -13.37 20.05 12.54
CA ASP A 7 -14.57 19.58 11.83
C ASP A 7 -14.50 18.07 11.66
N SER A 8 -15.37 17.32 12.34
CA SER A 8 -15.42 15.87 12.31
C SER A 8 -15.74 15.29 10.92
N LYS A 9 -16.56 15.96 10.12
CA LYS A 9 -16.86 15.52 8.75
C LYS A 9 -15.65 15.64 7.84
N PHE A 10 -14.87 16.69 8.03
CA PHE A 10 -13.63 16.85 7.26
C PHE A 10 -12.55 15.86 7.72
N GLN A 11 -12.47 15.58 9.03
CA GLN A 11 -11.60 14.52 9.54
C GLN A 11 -11.97 13.16 8.95
N LEU A 12 -13.25 12.82 8.90
CA LEU A 12 -13.73 11.58 8.29
C LEU A 12 -13.30 11.48 6.82
N ALA A 13 -13.51 12.53 6.03
CA ALA A 13 -13.09 12.53 4.62
C ALA A 13 -11.58 12.32 4.44
N LEU A 14 -10.74 12.89 5.32
CA LEU A 14 -9.29 12.65 5.32
C LEU A 14 -8.93 11.20 5.68
N ILE A 15 -9.64 10.61 6.65
CA ILE A 15 -9.43 9.20 7.02
C ILE A 15 -9.85 8.28 5.88
N GLU A 16 -11.01 8.50 5.28
CA GLU A 16 -11.51 7.71 4.14
C GLU A 16 -10.52 7.74 2.97
N GLU A 17 -9.97 8.90 2.62
CA GLU A 17 -8.95 9.01 1.57
C GLU A 17 -7.67 8.25 1.94
N ALA A 18 -7.18 8.40 3.17
CA ALA A 18 -6.02 7.69 3.66
C ALA A 18 -6.24 6.16 3.64
N MET A 19 -7.37 5.69 4.16
CA MET A 19 -7.72 4.26 4.19
C MET A 19 -7.90 3.69 2.78
N SER A 20 -8.47 4.45 1.84
CA SER A 20 -8.55 4.06 0.43
C SER A 20 -7.17 3.86 -0.18
N ASN A 21 -6.18 4.70 0.15
CA ASN A 21 -4.81 4.54 -0.30
C ASN A 21 -4.16 3.29 0.31
N PHE A 22 -4.34 3.03 1.62
CA PHE A 22 -3.88 1.80 2.26
C PHE A 22 -4.53 0.56 1.62
N HIS A 23 -5.85 0.55 1.44
CA HIS A 23 -6.56 -0.55 0.79
C HIS A 23 -5.98 -0.84 -0.59
N ARG A 24 -5.80 0.19 -1.43
CA ARG A 24 -5.26 0.03 -2.77
C ARG A 24 -3.81 -0.47 -2.76
N TYR A 25 -2.94 0.15 -2.00
CA TYR A 25 -1.50 -0.04 -2.12
C TYR A 25 -0.92 -1.10 -1.18
N PHE A 26 -1.58 -1.40 -0.05
CA PHE A 26 -1.14 -2.45 0.89
C PHE A 26 -1.96 -3.74 0.81
N PHE A 27 -3.16 -3.73 0.23
CA PHE A 27 -3.99 -4.94 0.12
C PHE A 27 -4.16 -5.37 -1.34
N ILE A 28 -4.70 -4.52 -2.21
CA ILE A 28 -4.93 -4.91 -3.61
C ILE A 28 -3.61 -5.19 -4.34
N MET A 29 -2.65 -4.26 -4.30
CA MET A 29 -1.41 -4.40 -5.06
C MET A 29 -0.54 -5.57 -4.62
N PRO A 30 -0.30 -5.82 -3.31
CA PRO A 30 0.41 -7.02 -2.87
C PRO A 30 -0.32 -8.33 -3.18
N THR A 31 -1.65 -8.34 -3.13
CA THR A 31 -2.46 -9.50 -3.53
C THR A 31 -2.21 -9.84 -5.00
N LEU A 32 -2.26 -8.85 -5.87
CA LEU A 32 -1.95 -9.01 -7.30
C LEU A 32 -0.48 -9.38 -7.53
N ALA A 33 0.46 -8.84 -6.77
CA ALA A 33 1.87 -9.23 -6.86
C ALA A 33 2.11 -10.70 -6.46
N ARG A 34 1.42 -11.18 -5.41
CA ARG A 34 1.44 -12.60 -5.04
C ARG A 34 0.87 -13.48 -6.16
N TRP A 35 -0.24 -13.05 -6.75
CA TRP A 35 -0.85 -13.74 -7.87
C TRP A 35 0.12 -13.81 -9.07
N GLU A 36 0.74 -12.70 -9.45
CA GLU A 36 1.73 -12.64 -10.53
C GLU A 36 2.87 -13.63 -10.29
N LEU A 37 3.46 -13.60 -9.10
CA LEU A 37 4.53 -14.53 -8.72
C LEU A 37 4.09 -15.99 -8.80
N GLU A 38 2.88 -16.32 -8.36
CA GLU A 38 2.35 -17.69 -8.45
C GLU A 38 2.14 -18.12 -9.91
N MET A 39 1.65 -17.23 -10.78
CA MET A 39 1.50 -17.53 -12.20
C MET A 39 2.86 -17.82 -12.87
N HIS A 40 3.87 -17.03 -12.59
CA HIS A 40 5.22 -17.26 -13.06
C HIS A 40 5.77 -18.60 -12.56
N ARG A 41 5.65 -18.90 -11.26
CA ARG A 41 6.08 -20.19 -10.68
C ARG A 41 5.38 -21.39 -11.30
N ARG A 42 4.09 -21.28 -11.61
CA ARG A 42 3.34 -22.32 -12.32
C ARG A 42 3.87 -22.54 -13.73
N ALA A 43 4.10 -21.45 -14.46
CA ALA A 43 4.64 -21.52 -15.83
C ALA A 43 6.03 -22.19 -15.83
N GLU A 44 6.94 -21.77 -14.94
CA GLU A 44 8.27 -22.33 -14.79
C GLU A 44 8.24 -23.83 -14.41
N ALA A 45 7.25 -24.24 -13.63
CA ALA A 45 7.05 -25.65 -13.23
C ALA A 45 6.29 -26.47 -14.30
N GLY A 46 5.97 -25.91 -15.48
CA GLY A 46 5.20 -26.58 -16.53
C GLY A 46 3.76 -26.90 -16.14
N LYS A 47 3.20 -26.24 -15.14
CA LYS A 47 1.81 -26.41 -14.70
C LYS A 47 0.86 -25.66 -15.63
N PRO A 48 -0.40 -26.14 -15.82
CA PRO A 48 -1.36 -25.46 -16.68
C PRO A 48 -1.75 -24.09 -16.13
N LEU A 49 -1.93 -23.13 -17.06
CA LEU A 49 -2.45 -21.80 -16.79
C LEU A 49 -3.71 -21.61 -17.66
N THR A 50 -4.87 -22.01 -17.12
CA THR A 50 -6.16 -21.73 -17.75
C THR A 50 -6.78 -20.48 -17.11
N ALA A 51 -7.70 -19.81 -17.81
CA ALA A 51 -8.42 -18.67 -17.25
C ALA A 51 -9.11 -19.02 -15.91
N GLU A 52 -9.69 -20.21 -15.81
CA GLU A 52 -10.33 -20.71 -14.59
C GLU A 52 -9.33 -20.81 -13.44
N ILE A 53 -8.16 -21.41 -13.64
CA ILE A 53 -7.11 -21.51 -12.61
C ILE A 53 -6.64 -20.12 -12.19
N MET A 54 -6.42 -19.25 -13.15
CA MET A 54 -5.94 -17.88 -12.89
C MET A 54 -6.96 -17.08 -12.09
N CYS A 55 -8.25 -17.17 -12.42
CA CYS A 55 -9.34 -16.51 -11.70
C CYS A 55 -9.52 -17.10 -10.29
N ASN A 56 -9.50 -18.42 -10.13
CA ASN A 56 -9.66 -19.05 -8.84
C ASN A 56 -8.52 -18.68 -7.88
N VAL A 57 -7.27 -18.74 -8.32
CA VAL A 57 -6.12 -18.33 -7.48
C VAL A 57 -6.21 -16.85 -7.10
N CYS A 58 -6.65 -15.99 -8.01
CA CYS A 58 -6.85 -14.58 -7.73
C CYS A 58 -7.92 -14.38 -6.64
N ALA A 59 -9.08 -15.02 -6.80
CA ALA A 59 -10.16 -14.96 -5.82
C ALA A 59 -9.76 -15.52 -4.46
N ASP A 60 -8.97 -16.60 -4.40
CA ASP A 60 -8.47 -17.18 -3.15
C ASP A 60 -7.56 -16.20 -2.40
N TYR A 61 -6.65 -15.53 -3.10
CA TYR A 61 -5.76 -14.55 -2.48
C TYR A 61 -6.50 -13.29 -2.00
N PHE A 62 -7.53 -12.84 -2.71
CA PHE A 62 -8.38 -11.77 -2.23
C PHE A 62 -9.20 -12.21 -1.01
N ALA A 63 -9.73 -13.44 -1.01
CA ALA A 63 -10.46 -13.99 0.14
C ALA A 63 -9.59 -14.06 1.39
N GLU A 64 -8.33 -14.51 1.24
CA GLU A 64 -7.37 -14.52 2.35
C GLU A 64 -7.12 -13.10 2.90
N GLY A 65 -6.96 -12.11 2.01
CA GLY A 65 -6.66 -10.73 2.39
C GLY A 65 -7.83 -10.00 3.05
N TYR A 66 -9.07 -10.25 2.60
CA TYR A 66 -10.27 -9.62 3.17
C TYR A 66 -10.81 -10.32 4.42
N GLY A 67 -10.50 -11.60 4.61
CA GLY A 67 -11.02 -12.38 5.71
C GLY A 67 -12.50 -12.75 5.54
N GLU A 68 -13.12 -13.20 6.65
CA GLU A 68 -14.48 -13.73 6.66
C GLU A 68 -15.58 -12.64 6.77
N ASP A 69 -15.20 -11.42 7.15
CA ASP A 69 -16.15 -10.33 7.39
C ASP A 69 -16.57 -9.61 6.10
N VAL A 70 -15.92 -9.91 4.97
CA VAL A 70 -16.19 -9.28 3.68
C VAL A 70 -16.83 -10.28 2.72
N VAL A 71 -18.04 -9.95 2.26
CA VAL A 71 -18.74 -10.71 1.22
C VAL A 71 -18.44 -10.10 -0.15
N PHE A 72 -17.91 -10.91 -1.07
CA PHE A 72 -17.64 -10.49 -2.45
C PHE A 72 -18.02 -11.58 -3.45
N ASP A 73 -18.30 -11.18 -4.69
CA ASP A 73 -18.50 -12.07 -5.81
C ASP A 73 -17.15 -12.62 -6.29
N ARG A 74 -16.96 -13.94 -6.18
CA ARG A 74 -15.71 -14.61 -6.53
C ARG A 74 -15.38 -14.51 -8.01
N ASP A 75 -16.38 -14.52 -8.88
CA ASP A 75 -16.16 -14.43 -10.33
C ASP A 75 -15.70 -13.02 -10.72
N GLN A 76 -16.31 -11.99 -10.10
CA GLN A 76 -15.93 -10.60 -10.32
C GLN A 76 -14.53 -10.29 -9.78
N ILE A 77 -14.22 -10.72 -8.55
CA ILE A 77 -12.91 -10.42 -7.98
C ILE A 77 -11.81 -11.27 -8.62
N GLY A 78 -12.14 -12.50 -9.01
CA GLY A 78 -11.20 -13.42 -9.63
C GLY A 78 -10.65 -12.96 -10.97
N ILE A 79 -11.39 -12.14 -11.72
CA ILE A 79 -10.95 -11.61 -13.02
C ILE A 79 -10.17 -10.30 -12.92
N THR A 80 -9.94 -9.77 -11.71
CA THR A 80 -9.24 -8.49 -11.48
C THR A 80 -7.88 -8.43 -12.19
N TRP A 81 -7.13 -9.52 -12.20
CA TRP A 81 -5.85 -9.61 -12.89
C TRP A 81 -5.94 -9.26 -14.38
N ALA A 82 -7.01 -9.65 -15.07
CA ALA A 82 -7.18 -9.42 -16.51
C ALA A 82 -7.53 -7.96 -16.83
N GLN A 83 -8.19 -7.27 -15.91
CA GLN A 83 -8.60 -5.87 -16.05
C GLN A 83 -7.49 -4.89 -15.65
N PHE A 84 -6.53 -5.35 -14.84
CA PHE A 84 -5.53 -4.49 -14.26
C PHE A 84 -4.32 -4.35 -15.19
N GLN A 85 -4.25 -3.22 -15.87
CA GLN A 85 -3.24 -2.96 -16.92
C GLN A 85 -1.79 -3.17 -16.43
N HIS A 86 -1.50 -2.90 -15.17
CA HIS A 86 -0.17 -3.06 -14.58
C HIS A 86 0.32 -4.52 -14.52
N MET A 87 -0.61 -5.50 -14.61
CA MET A 87 -0.26 -6.93 -14.65
C MET A 87 0.42 -7.34 -15.97
N TYR A 88 0.37 -6.47 -16.98
CA TYR A 88 1.10 -6.65 -18.25
C TYR A 88 2.50 -6.02 -18.23
N MET A 89 2.92 -5.48 -17.07
CA MET A 89 4.25 -4.94 -16.80
C MET A 89 4.93 -5.83 -15.76
N ASN A 90 5.84 -6.68 -16.23
CA ASN A 90 6.48 -7.75 -15.43
C ASN A 90 6.98 -7.26 -14.05
N PHE A 91 6.44 -7.84 -12.99
CA PHE A 91 6.75 -7.55 -11.59
C PHE A 91 6.71 -6.06 -11.23
N TYR A 92 5.70 -5.34 -11.72
CA TYR A 92 5.57 -3.91 -11.47
C TYR A 92 4.75 -3.58 -10.21
N VAL A 93 3.68 -4.34 -9.93
CA VAL A 93 2.65 -3.92 -8.96
C VAL A 93 3.13 -3.88 -7.50
N TYR A 94 4.13 -4.65 -7.12
CA TYR A 94 4.68 -4.60 -5.75
C TYR A 94 5.29 -3.23 -5.40
N ASN A 95 5.72 -2.45 -6.39
CA ASN A 95 6.32 -1.14 -6.18
C ASN A 95 5.38 -0.14 -5.48
N TYR A 96 4.08 -0.34 -5.58
CA TYR A 96 3.12 0.53 -4.88
C TYR A 96 3.19 0.39 -3.37
N ALA A 97 3.33 -0.83 -2.86
CA ALA A 97 3.50 -1.06 -1.43
C ALA A 97 4.83 -0.48 -0.91
N THR A 98 5.92 -0.62 -1.66
CA THR A 98 7.19 0.00 -1.31
C THR A 98 7.12 1.53 -1.35
N GLY A 99 6.42 2.08 -2.35
CA GLY A 99 6.24 3.52 -2.51
C GLY A 99 5.47 4.15 -1.35
N ILE A 100 4.32 3.57 -0.96
CA ILE A 100 3.53 4.10 0.16
C ILE A 100 4.28 3.94 1.49
N SER A 101 5.03 2.85 1.70
CA SER A 101 5.86 2.65 2.88
C SER A 101 6.92 3.73 3.01
N ALA A 102 7.66 3.99 1.93
CA ALA A 102 8.66 5.04 1.90
C ALA A 102 8.05 6.43 2.13
N ALA A 103 6.89 6.71 1.53
CA ALA A 103 6.19 7.98 1.69
C ALA A 103 5.77 8.23 3.16
N HIS A 104 5.22 7.23 3.84
CA HIS A 104 4.87 7.35 5.26
C HIS A 104 6.11 7.53 6.15
N ALA A 105 7.21 6.82 5.87
CA ALA A 105 8.45 6.98 6.61
C ALA A 105 9.04 8.40 6.42
N LEU A 106 9.05 8.92 5.19
CA LEU A 106 9.51 10.29 4.89
C LEU A 106 8.64 11.35 5.58
N VAL A 107 7.32 11.23 5.48
CA VAL A 107 6.38 12.18 6.13
C VAL A 107 6.57 12.16 7.65
N ASN A 108 6.71 10.99 8.25
CA ASN A 108 6.96 10.87 9.68
C ASN A 108 8.28 11.56 10.07
N GLY A 109 9.36 11.35 9.32
CA GLY A 109 10.63 12.05 9.51
C GLY A 109 10.48 13.56 9.45
N ILE A 110 9.81 14.09 8.42
CA ILE A 110 9.57 15.53 8.25
C ILE A 110 8.74 16.11 9.42
N GLN A 111 7.74 15.40 9.90
CA GLN A 111 6.87 15.89 10.97
C GLN A 111 7.51 15.88 12.34
N HIS A 112 8.43 14.96 12.64
CA HIS A 112 8.94 14.73 13.99
C HIS A 112 10.46 14.88 14.10
N GLY A 113 11.23 14.83 13.00
CA GLY A 113 12.70 14.83 13.00
C GLY A 113 13.36 16.21 12.83
N GLY A 114 12.55 17.28 12.68
CA GLY A 114 13.07 18.65 12.57
C GLY A 114 13.69 19.01 11.22
N GLN A 115 14.48 20.09 11.20
CA GLN A 115 15.00 20.67 9.95
C GLN A 115 15.93 19.73 9.18
N GLU A 116 16.68 18.89 9.87
CA GLU A 116 17.60 17.93 9.22
C GLU A 116 16.84 16.96 8.31
N GLU A 117 15.69 16.45 8.73
CA GLU A 117 14.87 15.54 7.92
C GLU A 117 14.24 16.26 6.72
N VAL A 118 13.82 17.51 6.90
CA VAL A 118 13.38 18.36 5.79
C VAL A 118 14.49 18.54 4.76
N ASP A 119 15.71 18.84 5.20
CA ASP A 119 16.85 19.03 4.32
C ASP A 119 17.24 17.75 3.57
N ARG A 120 17.14 16.58 4.22
CA ARG A 120 17.33 15.26 3.58
C ARG A 120 16.27 15.03 2.50
N TYR A 121 15.02 15.32 2.79
CA TYR A 121 13.93 15.20 1.82
C TYR A 121 14.13 16.12 0.62
N LEU A 122 14.53 17.38 0.85
CA LEU A 122 14.83 18.34 -0.24
C LEU A 122 15.99 17.88 -1.11
N LYS A 123 17.02 17.27 -0.52
CA LYS A 123 18.13 16.66 -1.27
C LYS A 123 17.64 15.48 -2.12
N PHE A 124 16.77 14.64 -1.55
CA PHE A 124 16.17 13.49 -2.25
C PHE A 124 15.43 13.94 -3.51
N ILE A 125 14.48 14.88 -3.41
CA ILE A 125 13.74 15.36 -4.57
C ILE A 125 14.62 16.12 -5.58
N SER A 126 15.71 16.70 -5.13
CA SER A 126 16.67 17.41 -5.98
C SER A 126 17.65 16.47 -6.70
N ALA A 127 17.81 15.25 -6.24
CA ALA A 127 18.73 14.27 -6.82
C ALA A 127 18.27 13.78 -8.22
N GLY A 128 16.97 13.84 -8.50
CA GLY A 128 16.41 13.34 -9.74
C GLY A 128 16.79 11.88 -10.00
N SER A 129 17.30 11.57 -11.18
CA SER A 129 17.74 10.22 -11.56
C SER A 129 19.25 9.98 -11.41
N SER A 130 19.93 10.77 -10.57
CA SER A 130 21.39 10.67 -10.37
C SER A 130 21.82 9.49 -9.49
N LEU A 131 20.90 8.88 -8.76
CA LEU A 131 21.13 7.77 -7.84
C LEU A 131 20.21 6.59 -8.17
N TYR A 132 20.62 5.38 -7.76
CA TYR A 132 19.70 4.24 -7.75
C TYR A 132 18.58 4.46 -6.71
N PRO A 133 17.37 3.91 -6.92
CA PRO A 133 16.21 4.17 -6.04
C PRO A 133 16.47 3.91 -4.55
N LEU A 134 17.12 2.80 -4.21
CA LEU A 134 17.43 2.47 -2.82
C LEU A 134 18.45 3.47 -2.20
N ASP A 135 19.44 3.91 -2.96
CA ASP A 135 20.44 4.87 -2.49
C ASP A 135 19.81 6.26 -2.30
N ALA A 136 18.91 6.65 -3.21
CA ALA A 136 18.16 7.89 -3.09
C ALA A 136 17.27 7.90 -1.83
N LEU A 137 16.56 6.80 -1.54
CA LEU A 137 15.76 6.67 -0.34
C LEU A 137 16.61 6.64 0.93
N LYS A 138 17.75 5.95 0.93
CA LYS A 138 18.70 5.96 2.05
C LYS A 138 19.24 7.37 2.33
N MET A 139 19.52 8.15 1.30
CA MET A 139 19.93 9.55 1.44
C MET A 139 18.82 10.39 2.12
N ALA A 140 17.56 10.07 1.88
CA ALA A 140 16.42 10.68 2.54
C ALA A 140 16.12 10.13 3.95
N GLY A 141 16.93 9.17 4.44
CA GLY A 141 16.75 8.57 5.76
C GLY A 141 15.84 7.34 5.79
N VAL A 142 15.45 6.79 4.64
CA VAL A 142 14.57 5.61 4.54
C VAL A 142 15.34 4.42 3.98
N ASP A 143 15.52 3.39 4.79
CA ASP A 143 16.17 2.13 4.36
C ASP A 143 15.12 1.07 4.02
N MET A 144 14.78 0.94 2.74
CA MET A 144 13.85 -0.08 2.22
C MET A 144 14.43 -1.50 2.22
N THR A 145 15.66 -1.72 2.69
CA THR A 145 16.22 -3.06 2.91
C THR A 145 15.87 -3.64 4.27
N SER A 146 15.21 -2.84 5.13
CA SER A 146 14.67 -3.25 6.43
C SER A 146 13.14 -3.26 6.42
N PRO A 147 12.46 -3.97 7.33
CA PRO A 147 11.01 -3.94 7.47
C PRO A 147 10.47 -2.61 8.04
N GLU A 148 11.31 -1.81 8.66
CA GLU A 148 10.92 -0.60 9.43
C GLU A 148 10.00 0.37 8.67
N PRO A 149 10.22 0.71 7.38
CA PRO A 149 9.32 1.60 6.66
C PRO A 149 7.91 1.02 6.48
N VAL A 150 7.79 -0.30 6.34
CA VAL A 150 6.50 -1.00 6.26
C VAL A 150 5.80 -0.96 7.61
N ASP A 151 6.52 -1.28 8.70
CA ASP A 151 5.98 -1.25 10.05
C ASP A 151 5.46 0.14 10.40
N LYS A 152 6.21 1.20 10.10
CA LYS A 152 5.77 2.60 10.29
C LYS A 152 4.53 2.97 9.49
N ALA A 153 4.37 2.42 8.30
CA ALA A 153 3.17 2.64 7.51
C ALA A 153 1.94 1.96 8.15
N PHE A 154 2.09 0.73 8.66
CA PHE A 154 1.02 0.06 9.40
C PHE A 154 0.69 0.75 10.73
N GLU A 155 1.67 1.28 11.45
CA GLU A 155 1.43 2.12 12.62
C GLU A 155 0.62 3.39 12.26
N ALA A 156 0.89 4.00 11.11
CA ALA A 156 0.09 5.12 10.62
C ALA A 156 -1.35 4.71 10.30
N MET A 157 -1.53 3.54 9.68
CA MET A 157 -2.86 2.99 9.41
C MET A 157 -3.64 2.73 10.70
N ALA A 158 -3.01 2.12 11.71
CA ALA A 158 -3.64 1.87 13.01
C ALA A 158 -4.18 3.17 13.64
N ARG A 159 -3.39 4.26 13.61
CA ARG A 159 -3.85 5.56 14.13
C ARG A 159 -5.06 6.11 13.37
N TYR A 160 -5.22 5.84 12.07
CA TYR A 160 -6.43 6.22 11.34
C TYR A 160 -7.64 5.40 11.78
N VAL A 161 -7.46 4.10 12.02
CA VAL A 161 -8.52 3.21 12.55
C VAL A 161 -8.95 3.68 13.92
N ASP A 162 -8.02 3.85 14.86
CA ASP A 162 -8.30 4.33 16.22
C ASP A 162 -9.10 5.65 16.20
N ARG A 163 -8.71 6.57 15.33
CA ARG A 163 -9.41 7.86 15.20
C ARG A 163 -10.79 7.72 14.58
N LEU A 164 -10.97 6.84 13.62
CA LEU A 164 -12.29 6.53 13.03
C LEU A 164 -13.23 5.97 14.10
N GLU A 165 -12.77 5.03 14.91
CA GLU A 165 -13.52 4.45 16.02
C GLU A 165 -13.98 5.55 17.00
N GLU A 166 -13.07 6.44 17.43
CA GLU A 166 -13.41 7.57 18.31
C GLU A 166 -14.52 8.48 17.70
N LEU A 167 -14.44 8.78 16.40
CA LEU A 167 -15.44 9.61 15.73
C LEU A 167 -16.81 8.94 15.68
N VAL A 168 -16.85 7.63 15.45
CA VAL A 168 -18.08 6.83 15.45
C VAL A 168 -18.69 6.75 16.86
N GLU A 169 -17.88 6.40 17.87
CA GLU A 169 -18.34 6.24 19.25
C GLU A 169 -18.87 7.56 19.86
N THR A 170 -18.26 8.67 19.51
CA THR A 170 -18.69 9.99 19.99
C THR A 170 -19.87 10.57 19.20
N HIS A 171 -20.42 9.85 18.26
CA HIS A 171 -21.55 10.29 17.40
C HIS A 171 -21.27 11.63 16.70
N GLN A 172 -20.03 11.88 16.35
CA GLN A 172 -19.64 13.10 15.62
C GLN A 172 -19.82 12.96 14.09
N ILE A 173 -20.23 11.77 13.63
CA ILE A 173 -20.53 11.45 12.22
C ILE A 173 -21.86 10.73 12.09
#